data_2d349ef79cff18cfde2b34da03d5accf
#
_entry.id   2d349ef79cff18cfde2b34da03d5accf
#
_cell.length_a   1.000
_cell.length_b   1.000
_cell.length_c   1.000
_cell.angle_alpha   90.00
_cell.angle_beta   90.00
_cell.angle_gamma   90.00
#
_symmetry.space_group_name_H-M   'P 1'
#
loop_
_entity.id
_entity.type
_entity.pdbx_description
1 polymer ?
#
loop_
_entity_poly.entity_id
_entity_poly.type
_entity_poly.pdbx_seq_one_letter_code
_entity_poly.pdbx_strand_id
1 'polypeptide(L)'
;MSKLLRSYLRYARGERKISPWALLYPLQFITRLWMKLRINLYARGLLGVTEPPLPVVSIGNNSLGGTNKTPMTELVVRQFQEAGIEAGLVSRGYRTKEHGPIWIGQDEESTHRNTAGDEPLMLAKRLPGVKIVVSRDRVQGVALLASLGAKVAVTDDTFQHRRMARDVDIVLVDATCPFGNGNVIPAGSMREPKSAFSRADILVITKANQANPSQLASAKAELEKLLDPHKIFTAEIKMESWIEILRREERSLPAGVSPRGNYIAFSAIGSPAGFYRFLEQINITISDHRTFRDHHIFTESDINGLVELAKNRGVDGFICTEKDLVNLPEGLDLDIPIYIPRIVVTLDDDLGFRKKILEKLKPNLMIASNGYGEDAIGVVLAKKLKKRFTAAEVSAFAFVGSGTHYRNEGF
;
A
#
# COMPACT_ATOMS: atom_id res chain seq x y z
N MET A 1 -16.37 10.50 12.96
CA MET A 1 -15.27 11.51 12.94
C MET A 1 -15.77 12.82 13.54
N SER A 2 -15.07 13.42 14.51
CA SER A 2 -15.52 14.68 15.15
C SER A 2 -15.59 15.83 14.14
N LYS A 3 -16.50 16.82 14.39
CA LYS A 3 -16.62 18.03 13.53
C LYS A 3 -15.27 18.77 13.42
N LEU A 4 -14.49 18.79 14.49
CA LEU A 4 -13.17 19.41 14.55
C LEU A 4 -12.16 18.71 13.60
N LEU A 5 -12.10 17.38 13.63
CA LEU A 5 -11.20 16.62 12.76
C LEU A 5 -11.56 16.78 11.28
N ARG A 6 -12.86 16.79 10.93
CA ARG A 6 -13.30 17.09 9.56
C ARG A 6 -12.88 18.49 9.13
N SER A 7 -13.05 19.49 9.98
CA SER A 7 -12.62 20.87 9.70
C SER A 7 -11.11 20.97 9.47
N TYR A 8 -10.31 20.30 10.32
CA TYR A 8 -8.86 20.24 10.15
C TYR A 8 -8.46 19.57 8.83
N LEU A 9 -9.03 18.40 8.51
CA LEU A 9 -8.69 17.68 7.28
C LEU A 9 -9.01 18.49 6.02
N ARG A 10 -10.12 19.23 6.01
CA ARG A 10 -10.46 20.13 4.89
C ARG A 10 -9.44 21.26 4.74
N TYR A 11 -8.98 21.85 5.83
CA TYR A 11 -7.90 22.83 5.81
C TYR A 11 -6.58 22.22 5.35
N ALA A 12 -6.19 21.10 5.92
CA ALA A 12 -4.94 20.40 5.60
C ALA A 12 -4.88 19.92 4.13
N ARG A 13 -6.03 19.62 3.53
CA ARG A 13 -6.17 19.30 2.09
C ARG A 13 -6.19 20.52 1.18
N GLY A 14 -6.22 21.74 1.72
CA GLY A 14 -6.29 22.97 0.94
C GLY A 14 -7.70 23.31 0.42
N GLU A 15 -8.74 22.58 0.85
CA GLU A 15 -10.14 22.86 0.49
C GLU A 15 -10.67 24.16 1.13
N ARG A 16 -10.01 24.63 2.18
CA ARG A 16 -10.29 25.91 2.86
C ARG A 16 -9.00 26.71 3.01
N LYS A 17 -8.95 27.90 2.42
CA LYS A 17 -7.80 28.81 2.52
C LYS A 17 -7.75 29.53 3.88
N ILE A 18 -8.90 29.97 4.39
CA ILE A 18 -9.03 30.68 5.68
C ILE A 18 -9.62 29.73 6.72
N SER A 19 -8.87 29.49 7.80
CA SER A 19 -9.27 28.56 8.86
C SER A 19 -8.51 28.88 10.16
N PRO A 20 -9.11 28.70 11.35
CA PRO A 20 -8.40 28.78 12.63
C PRO A 20 -7.18 27.85 12.72
N TRP A 21 -7.17 26.77 11.95
CA TRP A 21 -6.06 25.83 11.86
C TRP A 21 -4.77 26.45 11.27
N ALA A 22 -4.85 27.62 10.64
CA ALA A 22 -3.70 28.39 10.19
C ALA A 22 -2.77 28.79 11.35
N LEU A 23 -3.29 28.89 12.60
CA LEU A 23 -2.51 29.14 13.81
C LEU A 23 -1.49 28.00 14.08
N LEU A 24 -1.66 26.81 13.49
CA LEU A 24 -0.69 25.71 13.58
C LEU A 24 0.51 25.91 12.65
N TYR A 25 0.49 26.93 11.75
CA TYR A 25 1.55 27.17 10.77
C TYR A 25 2.96 27.29 11.40
N PRO A 26 3.18 28.01 12.51
CA PRO A 26 4.50 28.08 13.14
C PRO A 26 5.00 26.71 13.64
N LEU A 27 4.11 25.83 14.09
CA LEU A 27 4.49 24.54 14.64
C LEU A 27 5.09 23.60 13.59
N GLN A 28 4.77 23.78 12.30
CA GLN A 28 5.39 22.98 11.25
C GLN A 28 6.90 23.16 11.14
N PHE A 29 7.43 24.36 11.53
CA PHE A 29 8.88 24.58 11.50
C PHE A 29 9.59 23.69 12.50
N ILE A 30 9.00 23.47 13.68
CA ILE A 30 9.51 22.53 14.67
C ILE A 30 9.50 21.12 14.10
N THR A 31 8.39 20.72 13.48
CA THR A 31 8.27 19.40 12.84
C THR A 31 9.29 19.23 11.69
N ARG A 32 9.46 20.26 10.84
CA ARG A 32 10.46 20.24 9.76
C ARG A 32 11.89 20.14 10.30
N LEU A 33 12.21 20.89 11.36
CA LEU A 33 13.53 20.84 11.99
C LEU A 33 13.80 19.46 12.60
N TRP A 34 12.83 18.91 13.31
CA TRP A 34 12.91 17.53 13.84
C TRP A 34 13.11 16.49 12.75
N MET A 35 12.35 16.57 11.65
CA MET A 35 12.50 15.67 10.49
C MET A 35 13.90 15.80 9.88
N LYS A 36 14.39 17.03 9.67
CA LYS A 36 15.73 17.28 9.14
C LYS A 36 16.82 16.70 10.05
N LEU A 37 16.69 16.92 11.36
CA LEU A 37 17.59 16.33 12.35
C LEU A 37 17.58 14.80 12.29
N ARG A 38 16.42 14.19 12.31
CA ARG A 38 16.25 12.74 12.22
C ARG A 38 16.86 12.16 10.94
N ILE A 39 16.65 12.81 9.81
CA ILE A 39 17.25 12.44 8.51
C ILE A 39 18.78 12.47 8.60
N ASN A 40 19.34 13.54 9.15
CA ASN A 40 20.79 13.69 9.30
C ASN A 40 21.40 12.65 10.26
N LEU A 41 20.68 12.30 11.34
CA LEU A 41 21.13 11.27 12.28
C LEU A 41 21.23 9.89 11.60
N TYR A 42 20.25 9.52 10.77
CA TYR A 42 20.33 8.30 9.95
C TYR A 42 21.43 8.37 8.89
N ALA A 43 21.55 9.50 8.18
CA ALA A 43 22.56 9.67 7.15
C ALA A 43 24.00 9.60 7.70
N ARG A 44 24.21 9.99 8.95
CA ARG A 44 25.51 9.92 9.65
C ARG A 44 25.73 8.58 10.38
N GLY A 45 24.82 7.63 10.27
CA GLY A 45 24.89 6.35 10.97
C GLY A 45 24.73 6.43 12.50
N LEU A 46 24.31 7.58 13.05
CA LEU A 46 24.06 7.75 14.48
C LEU A 46 22.77 7.06 14.95
N LEU A 47 21.85 6.80 14.02
CA LEU A 47 20.70 5.93 14.25
C LEU A 47 20.87 4.67 13.41
N GLY A 48 20.77 3.52 14.05
CA GLY A 48 20.95 2.21 13.42
C GLY A 48 19.86 1.93 12.37
N VAL A 49 20.28 1.42 11.23
CA VAL A 49 19.42 0.80 10.21
C VAL A 49 19.63 -0.70 10.31
N THR A 50 18.55 -1.44 10.37
CA THR A 50 18.60 -2.92 10.43
C THR A 50 18.36 -3.47 9.03
N GLU A 51 19.26 -4.31 8.55
CA GLU A 51 19.10 -5.08 7.33
C GLU A 51 18.19 -6.29 7.62
N PRO A 52 17.03 -6.38 6.96
CA PRO A 52 16.16 -7.53 7.11
C PRO A 52 16.69 -8.74 6.33
N PRO A 53 16.28 -9.99 6.69
CA PRO A 53 16.79 -11.20 6.03
C PRO A 53 16.24 -11.44 4.61
N LEU A 54 15.28 -10.63 4.16
CA LEU A 54 14.72 -10.68 2.81
C LEU A 54 14.83 -9.32 2.15
N PRO A 55 14.92 -9.27 0.81
CA PRO A 55 14.70 -8.03 0.07
C PRO A 55 13.32 -7.44 0.41
N VAL A 56 13.26 -6.12 0.58
CA VAL A 56 12.06 -5.40 1.01
C VAL A 56 11.58 -4.40 -0.03
N VAL A 57 10.35 -4.58 -0.47
CA VAL A 57 9.60 -3.59 -1.26
C VAL A 57 8.63 -2.85 -0.33
N SER A 58 8.87 -1.57 -0.15
CA SER A 58 8.07 -0.69 0.69
C SER A 58 6.99 0.00 -0.14
N ILE A 59 5.75 -0.06 0.31
CA ILE A 59 4.66 0.73 -0.23
C ILE A 59 4.23 1.74 0.82
N GLY A 60 4.34 3.02 0.50
CA GLY A 60 4.04 4.06 1.46
C GLY A 60 3.48 5.32 0.80
N ASN A 61 3.20 6.32 1.61
CA ASN A 61 2.78 7.63 1.13
C ASN A 61 3.36 8.75 2.00
N ASN A 62 3.26 9.98 1.51
CA ASN A 62 3.73 11.15 2.23
C ASN A 62 2.60 12.05 2.74
N SER A 63 1.36 11.64 2.65
CA SER A 63 0.20 12.44 3.07
C SER A 63 -0.74 11.70 4.02
N LEU A 64 -1.49 12.45 4.82
CA LEU A 64 -2.64 11.92 5.57
C LEU A 64 -3.79 11.64 4.60
N GLY A 65 -4.43 10.49 4.76
CA GLY A 65 -5.60 10.07 3.99
C GLY A 65 -5.40 8.77 3.22
N GLY A 66 -6.46 8.33 2.56
CA GLY A 66 -6.45 7.10 1.76
C GLY A 66 -5.81 7.33 0.39
N THR A 67 -4.60 6.86 0.21
CA THR A 67 -3.84 6.93 -1.04
C THR A 67 -3.86 5.62 -1.82
N ASN A 68 -4.81 4.73 -1.51
CA ASN A 68 -4.94 3.40 -2.13
C ASN A 68 -3.71 2.48 -1.92
N LYS A 69 -3.11 2.54 -0.73
CA LYS A 69 -2.00 1.65 -0.38
C LYS A 69 -2.40 0.17 -0.50
N THR A 70 -3.51 -0.21 0.10
CA THR A 70 -3.95 -1.61 0.15
C THR A 70 -4.16 -2.23 -1.24
N PRO A 71 -4.88 -1.60 -2.19
CA PRO A 71 -4.96 -2.11 -3.56
C PRO A 71 -3.62 -2.11 -4.30
N MET A 72 -2.75 -1.14 -4.04
CA MET A 72 -1.40 -1.12 -4.62
C MET A 72 -0.52 -2.24 -4.07
N THR A 73 -0.62 -2.52 -2.77
CA THR A 73 0.07 -3.65 -2.13
C THR A 73 -0.36 -4.97 -2.74
N GLU A 74 -1.66 -5.15 -2.97
CA GLU A 74 -2.18 -6.31 -3.68
C GLU A 74 -1.62 -6.43 -5.09
N LEU A 75 -1.63 -5.34 -5.88
CA LEU A 75 -1.07 -5.32 -7.23
C LEU A 75 0.40 -5.79 -7.23
N VAL A 76 1.22 -5.23 -6.36
CA VAL A 76 2.65 -5.59 -6.27
C VAL A 76 2.86 -7.06 -5.89
N VAL A 77 2.08 -7.58 -4.94
CA VAL A 77 2.16 -9.00 -4.56
C VAL A 77 1.73 -9.89 -5.71
N ARG A 78 0.65 -9.56 -6.44
CA ARG A 78 0.21 -10.31 -7.63
C ARG A 78 1.27 -10.32 -8.72
N GLN A 79 1.95 -9.20 -8.98
CA GLN A 79 3.05 -9.14 -9.94
C GLN A 79 4.22 -10.05 -9.58
N PHE A 80 4.53 -10.23 -8.29
CA PHE A 80 5.51 -11.21 -7.83
C PHE A 80 5.02 -12.64 -8.04
N GLN A 81 3.76 -12.94 -7.74
CA GLN A 81 3.17 -14.26 -7.98
C GLN A 81 3.21 -14.62 -9.49
N GLU A 82 2.85 -13.69 -10.38
CA GLU A 82 2.94 -13.85 -11.83
C GLU A 82 4.38 -14.06 -12.33
N ALA A 83 5.35 -13.47 -11.63
CA ALA A 83 6.77 -13.70 -11.91
C ALA A 83 7.32 -14.99 -11.28
N GLY A 84 6.48 -15.79 -10.60
CA GLY A 84 6.90 -17.02 -9.92
C GLY A 84 7.73 -16.76 -8.66
N ILE A 85 7.66 -15.57 -8.06
CA ILE A 85 8.40 -15.18 -6.86
C ILE A 85 7.48 -15.27 -5.64
N GLU A 86 7.87 -16.05 -4.63
CA GLU A 86 7.14 -16.19 -3.38
C GLU A 86 7.26 -14.91 -2.53
N ALA A 87 6.34 -13.97 -2.75
CA ALA A 87 6.22 -12.77 -1.94
C ALA A 87 5.42 -13.01 -0.67
N GLY A 88 5.86 -12.39 0.43
CA GLY A 88 5.07 -12.27 1.65
C GLY A 88 4.76 -10.81 1.97
N LEU A 89 3.73 -10.57 2.76
CA LEU A 89 3.27 -9.24 3.15
C LEU A 89 3.46 -9.00 4.64
N VAL A 90 4.05 -7.84 5.00
CA VAL A 90 4.05 -7.35 6.39
C VAL A 90 3.17 -6.12 6.50
N SER A 91 2.08 -6.23 7.25
CA SER A 91 1.22 -5.12 7.60
C SER A 91 1.40 -4.68 9.07
N ARG A 92 1.01 -3.46 9.38
CA ARG A 92 1.12 -2.92 10.74
C ARG A 92 0.10 -3.52 11.71
N GLY A 93 -1.06 -3.90 11.22
CA GLY A 93 -2.18 -4.18 12.09
C GLY A 93 -2.64 -2.93 12.86
N TYR A 94 -3.66 -2.27 12.37
CA TYR A 94 -4.21 -1.11 13.06
C TYR A 94 -4.98 -1.55 14.29
N ARG A 95 -4.67 -0.99 15.49
CA ARG A 95 -5.31 -1.30 16.78
C ARG A 95 -5.12 -2.72 17.32
N THR A 96 -4.16 -3.48 16.82
CA THR A 96 -3.86 -4.79 17.41
C THR A 96 -3.35 -4.64 18.85
N LYS A 97 -3.81 -5.51 19.74
CA LYS A 97 -3.37 -5.54 21.16
C LYS A 97 -2.05 -6.28 21.34
N GLU A 98 -1.68 -7.12 20.40
CA GLU A 98 -0.49 -7.95 20.49
C GLU A 98 0.78 -7.21 20.08
N HIS A 99 1.90 -7.59 20.70
CA HIS A 99 3.19 -6.91 20.55
C HIS A 99 4.17 -7.63 19.62
N GLY A 100 3.94 -8.93 19.34
CA GLY A 100 4.80 -9.75 18.46
C GLY A 100 4.30 -9.84 17.01
N PRO A 101 5.10 -10.40 16.10
CA PRO A 101 4.66 -10.71 14.76
C PRO A 101 3.68 -11.89 14.76
N ILE A 102 2.55 -11.75 14.06
CA ILE A 102 1.50 -12.75 13.93
C ILE A 102 1.39 -13.12 12.45
N TRP A 103 1.48 -14.41 12.14
CA TRP A 103 1.13 -14.91 10.82
C TRP A 103 -0.37 -15.16 10.75
N ILE A 104 -1.01 -14.64 9.71
CA ILE A 104 -2.42 -14.90 9.41
C ILE A 104 -2.47 -16.19 8.57
N GLY A 105 -2.80 -17.32 9.19
CA GLY A 105 -3.08 -18.59 8.51
C GLY A 105 -4.41 -18.56 7.77
N GLN A 106 -4.56 -19.37 6.73
CA GLN A 106 -5.80 -19.41 5.93
C GLN A 106 -6.97 -20.03 6.68
N ASP A 107 -6.71 -20.87 7.71
CA ASP A 107 -7.73 -21.69 8.37
C ASP A 107 -8.31 -21.07 9.66
N GLU A 108 -7.88 -19.86 10.05
CA GLU A 108 -8.21 -19.26 11.35
C GLU A 108 -8.88 -17.89 11.24
N GLU A 109 -9.86 -17.74 10.34
CA GLU A 109 -10.54 -16.44 10.10
C GLU A 109 -11.15 -15.80 11.36
N SER A 110 -11.74 -16.60 12.23
CA SER A 110 -12.42 -16.13 13.44
C SER A 110 -11.45 -15.69 14.56
N THR A 111 -10.27 -16.28 14.62
CA THR A 111 -9.30 -16.05 15.69
C THR A 111 -8.53 -14.71 15.48
N HIS A 112 -8.43 -14.23 14.25
CA HIS A 112 -7.54 -13.12 13.91
C HIS A 112 -8.22 -11.74 13.79
N ARG A 113 -9.55 -11.65 13.82
CA ARG A 113 -10.27 -10.36 13.66
C ARG A 113 -9.83 -9.31 14.70
N ASN A 114 -9.66 -9.70 15.95
CA ASN A 114 -9.24 -8.80 17.04
C ASN A 114 -7.73 -8.58 17.10
N THR A 115 -6.94 -9.45 16.44
CA THR A 115 -5.48 -9.46 16.50
C THR A 115 -4.81 -8.93 15.25
N ALA A 116 -5.43 -9.10 14.08
CA ALA A 116 -4.83 -8.73 12.79
C ALA A 116 -5.25 -7.36 12.27
N GLY A 117 -6.49 -6.94 12.53
CA GLY A 117 -7.11 -5.76 11.92
C GLY A 117 -7.72 -6.04 10.54
N ASP A 118 -8.58 -5.14 10.09
CA ASP A 118 -9.43 -5.29 8.89
C ASP A 118 -8.64 -5.37 7.56
N GLU A 119 -7.61 -4.53 7.37
CA GLU A 119 -6.86 -4.51 6.10
C GLU A 119 -6.06 -5.79 5.83
N PRO A 120 -5.28 -6.34 6.79
CA PRO A 120 -4.60 -7.63 6.58
C PRO A 120 -5.55 -8.79 6.34
N LEU A 121 -6.71 -8.84 7.01
CA LEU A 121 -7.73 -9.88 6.79
C LEU A 121 -8.35 -9.78 5.40
N MET A 122 -8.67 -8.56 4.95
CA MET A 122 -9.16 -8.33 3.59
C MET A 122 -8.12 -8.81 2.56
N LEU A 123 -6.83 -8.49 2.76
CA LEU A 123 -5.76 -8.94 1.86
C LEU A 123 -5.57 -10.46 1.89
N ALA A 124 -5.75 -11.11 3.04
CA ALA A 124 -5.69 -12.58 3.12
C ALA A 124 -6.78 -13.25 2.27
N LYS A 125 -8.00 -12.70 2.25
CA LYS A 125 -9.08 -13.17 1.36
C LYS A 125 -8.77 -12.93 -0.12
N ARG A 126 -8.14 -11.80 -0.46
CA ARG A 126 -7.83 -11.42 -1.84
C ARG A 126 -6.59 -12.10 -2.42
N LEU A 127 -5.67 -12.55 -1.59
CA LEU A 127 -4.36 -13.11 -1.94
C LEU A 127 -4.21 -14.54 -1.37
N PRO A 128 -5.00 -15.50 -1.85
CA PRO A 128 -4.89 -16.88 -1.35
C PRO A 128 -3.48 -17.42 -1.58
N GLY A 129 -2.94 -18.11 -0.56
CA GLY A 129 -1.59 -18.69 -0.59
C GLY A 129 -0.46 -17.70 -0.25
N VAL A 130 -0.72 -16.39 -0.15
CA VAL A 130 0.28 -15.41 0.26
C VAL A 130 0.44 -15.41 1.79
N LYS A 131 1.68 -15.43 2.24
CA LYS A 131 2.01 -15.35 3.67
C LYS A 131 1.88 -13.91 4.14
N ILE A 132 0.91 -13.66 5.02
CA ILE A 132 0.63 -12.32 5.56
C ILE A 132 0.99 -12.30 7.03
N VAL A 133 1.85 -11.38 7.41
CA VAL A 133 2.30 -11.17 8.79
C VAL A 133 1.88 -9.79 9.26
N VAL A 134 1.28 -9.74 10.44
CA VAL A 134 0.97 -8.50 11.15
C VAL A 134 2.05 -8.26 12.18
N SER A 135 2.74 -7.13 12.11
CA SER A 135 3.79 -6.77 13.06
C SER A 135 3.96 -5.26 13.19
N ARG A 136 4.07 -4.76 14.42
CA ARG A 136 4.46 -3.36 14.67
C ARG A 136 5.94 -3.14 14.39
N ASP A 137 6.79 -4.09 14.75
CA ASP A 137 8.19 -4.13 14.35
C ASP A 137 8.31 -4.84 12.99
N ARG A 138 8.50 -4.05 11.95
CA ARG A 138 8.58 -4.53 10.56
C ARG A 138 9.74 -5.49 10.34
N VAL A 139 10.88 -5.27 11.04
CA VAL A 139 12.06 -6.13 10.93
C VAL A 139 11.74 -7.54 11.42
N GLN A 140 11.08 -7.64 12.58
CA GLN A 140 10.62 -8.94 13.10
C GLN A 140 9.56 -9.57 12.19
N GLY A 141 8.68 -8.76 11.60
CA GLY A 141 7.69 -9.25 10.63
C GLY A 141 8.36 -9.85 9.39
N VAL A 142 9.39 -9.20 8.85
CA VAL A 142 10.16 -9.73 7.71
C VAL A 142 10.94 -10.98 8.10
N ALA A 143 11.49 -11.04 9.30
CA ALA A 143 12.17 -12.24 9.79
C ALA A 143 11.22 -13.44 9.89
N LEU A 144 10.00 -13.24 10.37
CA LEU A 144 8.97 -14.29 10.37
C LEU A 144 8.60 -14.71 8.94
N LEU A 145 8.42 -13.79 7.99
CA LEU A 145 8.19 -14.14 6.58
C LEU A 145 9.30 -15.00 6.00
N ALA A 146 10.57 -14.69 6.32
CA ALA A 146 11.72 -15.48 5.89
C ALA A 146 11.63 -16.92 6.42
N SER A 147 11.29 -17.10 7.70
CA SER A 147 11.12 -18.44 8.29
C SER A 147 9.96 -19.23 7.69
N LEU A 148 8.92 -18.52 7.18
CA LEU A 148 7.81 -19.10 6.45
C LEU A 148 8.16 -19.39 4.97
N GLY A 149 9.39 -19.11 4.52
CA GLY A 149 9.91 -19.43 3.18
C GLY A 149 9.64 -18.38 2.11
N ALA A 150 9.15 -17.17 2.46
CA ALA A 150 9.05 -16.08 1.51
C ALA A 150 10.42 -15.70 0.95
N LYS A 151 10.47 -15.16 -0.28
CA LYS A 151 11.70 -14.74 -0.97
C LYS A 151 11.83 -13.23 -1.07
N VAL A 152 10.71 -12.50 -0.99
CA VAL A 152 10.64 -11.05 -0.94
C VAL A 152 9.56 -10.63 0.04
N ALA A 153 9.79 -9.54 0.78
CA ALA A 153 8.81 -8.96 1.68
C ALA A 153 8.24 -7.67 1.08
N VAL A 154 6.93 -7.62 0.91
CA VAL A 154 6.19 -6.38 0.63
C VAL A 154 5.74 -5.80 1.95
N THR A 155 5.95 -4.51 2.18
CA THR A 155 5.63 -3.87 3.46
C THR A 155 4.74 -2.65 3.26
N ASP A 156 3.66 -2.55 4.05
CA ASP A 156 2.72 -1.44 3.99
C ASP A 156 3.09 -0.32 4.97
N ASP A 157 2.89 0.94 4.52
CA ASP A 157 3.09 2.20 5.26
C ASP A 157 4.49 2.36 5.88
N THR A 158 5.55 2.01 5.12
CA THR A 158 6.93 1.99 5.62
C THR A 158 7.85 3.10 5.09
N PHE A 159 7.39 4.03 4.25
CA PHE A 159 8.21 5.11 3.70
C PHE A 159 8.90 5.98 4.76
N GLN A 160 8.25 6.24 5.89
CA GLN A 160 8.82 6.96 7.03
C GLN A 160 9.58 6.06 8.02
N HIS A 161 9.55 4.72 7.82
CA HIS A 161 10.16 3.75 8.76
C HIS A 161 11.64 3.52 8.43
N ARG A 162 12.50 4.51 8.74
CA ARG A 162 13.92 4.54 8.38
C ARG A 162 14.80 3.53 9.12
N ARG A 163 14.30 2.91 10.19
CA ARG A 163 15.04 1.89 10.96
C ARG A 163 15.28 0.60 10.19
N MET A 164 14.46 0.31 9.19
CA MET A 164 14.57 -0.88 8.34
C MET A 164 15.12 -0.49 6.98
N ALA A 165 16.13 -1.21 6.50
CA ALA A 165 16.61 -1.11 5.13
C ALA A 165 15.53 -1.58 4.15
N ARG A 166 15.47 -0.99 2.97
CA ARG A 166 14.52 -1.31 1.92
C ARG A 166 15.24 -1.24 0.58
N ASP A 167 14.95 -2.19 -0.28
CA ASP A 167 15.55 -2.27 -1.62
C ASP A 167 14.77 -1.42 -2.62
N VAL A 168 13.44 -1.32 -2.44
CA VAL A 168 12.56 -0.51 -3.29
C VAL A 168 11.58 0.29 -2.43
N ASP A 169 11.58 1.61 -2.57
CA ASP A 169 10.57 2.50 -1.98
C ASP A 169 9.57 2.94 -3.06
N ILE A 170 8.34 2.39 -3.04
CA ILE A 170 7.21 2.80 -3.87
C ILE A 170 6.38 3.80 -3.07
N VAL A 171 6.27 5.04 -3.56
CA VAL A 171 5.57 6.11 -2.86
C VAL A 171 4.34 6.56 -3.63
N LEU A 172 3.19 6.52 -2.96
CA LEU A 172 1.90 6.84 -3.53
C LEU A 172 1.53 8.31 -3.31
N VAL A 173 1.00 8.94 -4.35
CA VAL A 173 0.52 10.32 -4.35
C VAL A 173 -0.92 10.32 -4.85
N ASP A 174 -1.86 10.83 -4.05
CA ASP A 174 -3.27 10.95 -4.44
C ASP A 174 -3.45 12.10 -5.45
N ALA A 175 -3.83 11.78 -6.69
CA ALA A 175 -4.03 12.77 -7.74
C ALA A 175 -5.08 13.84 -7.39
N THR A 176 -6.07 13.48 -6.57
CA THR A 176 -7.14 14.41 -6.15
C THR A 176 -6.68 15.42 -5.09
N CYS A 177 -5.56 15.13 -4.39
CA CYS A 177 -5.01 15.99 -3.35
C CYS A 177 -3.49 15.73 -3.16
N PRO A 178 -2.63 16.01 -4.18
CA PRO A 178 -1.26 15.51 -4.22
C PRO A 178 -0.40 15.98 -3.04
N PHE A 179 -0.55 17.24 -2.65
CA PHE A 179 0.29 17.88 -1.63
C PHE A 179 -0.52 18.60 -0.54
N GLY A 180 -1.85 18.43 -0.55
CA GLY A 180 -2.74 19.15 0.36
C GLY A 180 -2.58 20.66 0.23
N ASN A 181 -2.47 21.36 1.37
CA ASN A 181 -2.18 22.81 1.40
C ASN A 181 -0.67 23.15 1.27
N GLY A 182 0.18 22.17 0.93
CA GLY A 182 1.63 22.34 0.77
C GLY A 182 2.43 22.32 2.08
N ASN A 183 1.79 22.14 3.21
CA ASN A 183 2.43 22.16 4.52
C ASN A 183 2.55 20.75 5.13
N VAL A 184 3.53 20.60 6.04
CA VAL A 184 3.65 19.39 6.84
C VAL A 184 2.77 19.46 8.09
N ILE A 185 2.49 18.32 8.70
CA ILE A 185 1.80 18.21 10.00
C ILE A 185 2.54 19.06 11.04
N PRO A 186 1.84 19.82 11.90
CA PRO A 186 0.38 19.87 12.05
C PRO A 186 -0.33 20.94 11.20
N ALA A 187 0.39 21.73 10.40
CA ALA A 187 -0.18 22.79 9.58
C ALA A 187 -0.76 22.33 8.24
N GLY A 188 -0.53 21.09 7.85
CA GLY A 188 -0.98 20.50 6.59
C GLY A 188 -1.13 18.99 6.67
N SER A 189 -1.29 18.36 5.48
CA SER A 189 -1.52 16.92 5.38
C SER A 189 -0.25 16.11 5.13
N MET A 190 0.87 16.74 4.75
CA MET A 190 2.09 15.99 4.46
C MET A 190 2.79 15.52 5.73
N ARG A 191 3.27 14.27 5.71
CA ARG A 191 4.07 13.66 6.79
C ARG A 191 5.51 14.17 6.78
N GLU A 192 6.07 14.41 5.59
CA GLU A 192 7.41 14.98 5.36
C GLU A 192 7.33 16.05 4.25
N PRO A 193 8.31 16.97 4.14
CA PRO A 193 8.35 17.96 3.06
C PRO A 193 8.33 17.32 1.67
N LYS A 194 7.91 18.07 0.63
CA LYS A 194 7.89 17.58 -0.76
C LYS A 194 9.24 16.99 -1.23
N SER A 195 10.37 17.53 -0.76
CA SER A 195 11.69 16.99 -1.07
C SER A 195 11.87 15.52 -0.65
N ALA A 196 11.03 14.99 0.24
CA ALA A 196 11.09 13.58 0.62
C ALA A 196 10.77 12.63 -0.54
N PHE A 197 10.02 13.06 -1.54
CA PHE A 197 9.72 12.25 -2.73
C PHE A 197 10.97 11.89 -3.55
N SER A 198 12.06 12.69 -3.48
CA SER A 198 13.32 12.34 -4.16
C SER A 198 13.99 11.05 -3.65
N ARG A 199 13.55 10.51 -2.52
CA ARG A 199 14.04 9.23 -1.99
C ARG A 199 13.30 8.01 -2.56
N ALA A 200 12.18 8.25 -3.22
CA ALA A 200 11.42 7.16 -3.82
C ALA A 200 12.21 6.53 -4.97
N ASP A 201 12.17 5.23 -5.08
CA ASP A 201 12.62 4.53 -6.28
C ASP A 201 11.56 4.61 -7.38
N ILE A 202 10.29 4.56 -6.97
CA ILE A 202 9.13 4.65 -7.84
C ILE A 202 8.08 5.55 -7.17
N LEU A 203 7.50 6.48 -7.95
CA LEU A 203 6.32 7.26 -7.58
C LEU A 203 5.11 6.77 -8.36
N VAL A 204 3.98 6.61 -7.68
CA VAL A 204 2.72 6.27 -8.34
C VAL A 204 1.66 7.31 -7.98
N ILE A 205 1.18 8.02 -9.00
CA ILE A 205 0.08 8.98 -8.88
C ILE A 205 -1.23 8.18 -8.96
N THR A 206 -1.84 7.92 -7.82
CA THR A 206 -3.07 7.10 -7.71
C THR A 206 -4.33 7.94 -7.95
N LYS A 207 -5.44 7.26 -8.24
CA LYS A 207 -6.76 7.89 -8.52
C LYS A 207 -6.70 8.87 -9.71
N ALA A 208 -5.90 8.58 -10.72
CA ALA A 208 -5.75 9.44 -11.88
C ALA A 208 -7.10 9.71 -12.57
N ASN A 209 -7.96 8.69 -12.66
CA ASN A 209 -9.31 8.79 -13.24
C ASN A 209 -10.34 9.53 -12.35
N GLN A 210 -10.00 9.86 -11.10
CA GLN A 210 -10.85 10.65 -10.21
C GLN A 210 -10.42 12.11 -10.07
N ALA A 211 -9.25 12.45 -10.58
CA ALA A 211 -8.70 13.78 -10.54
C ALA A 211 -9.12 14.61 -11.77
N ASN A 212 -9.17 15.92 -11.61
CA ASN A 212 -9.28 16.82 -12.76
C ASN A 212 -7.99 16.73 -13.58
N PRO A 213 -8.06 16.67 -14.94
CA PRO A 213 -6.87 16.58 -15.80
C PRO A 213 -5.81 17.65 -15.53
N SER A 214 -6.20 18.88 -15.22
CA SER A 214 -5.26 19.95 -14.86
C SER A 214 -4.55 19.72 -13.53
N GLN A 215 -5.23 19.13 -12.55
CA GLN A 215 -4.62 18.74 -11.28
C GLN A 215 -3.61 17.59 -11.46
N LEU A 216 -3.98 16.58 -12.26
CA LEU A 216 -3.10 15.46 -12.56
C LEU A 216 -1.82 15.95 -13.26
N ALA A 217 -1.97 16.80 -14.31
CA ALA A 217 -0.84 17.37 -15.03
C ALA A 217 0.07 18.22 -14.12
N SER A 218 -0.52 19.04 -13.26
CA SER A 218 0.22 19.86 -12.30
C SER A 218 0.96 19.00 -11.27
N ALA A 219 0.31 17.93 -10.75
CA ALA A 219 0.94 17.03 -9.81
C ALA A 219 2.14 16.30 -10.44
N LYS A 220 1.98 15.81 -11.67
CA LYS A 220 3.02 15.15 -12.44
C LYS A 220 4.21 16.10 -12.67
N ALA A 221 3.97 17.28 -13.17
CA ALA A 221 5.02 18.29 -13.41
C ALA A 221 5.79 18.71 -12.12
N GLU A 222 5.11 18.75 -10.97
CA GLU A 222 5.78 19.00 -9.68
C GLU A 222 6.66 17.83 -9.23
N LEU A 223 6.23 16.61 -9.47
CA LEU A 223 6.97 15.40 -9.09
C LEU A 223 8.15 15.15 -10.01
N GLU A 224 8.04 15.47 -11.31
CA GLU A 224 9.12 15.38 -12.30
C GLU A 224 10.31 16.32 -11.99
N LYS A 225 10.09 17.37 -11.18
CA LYS A 225 11.19 18.21 -10.65
C LYS A 225 11.99 17.52 -9.55
N LEU A 226 11.45 16.46 -8.95
CA LEU A 226 12.01 15.77 -7.78
C LEU A 226 12.55 14.37 -8.11
N LEU A 227 12.02 13.75 -9.15
CA LEU A 227 12.36 12.39 -9.55
C LEU A 227 12.32 12.28 -11.08
N ASP A 228 13.17 11.39 -11.63
CA ASP A 228 13.20 11.06 -13.06
C ASP A 228 11.78 10.66 -13.55
N PRO A 229 11.28 11.27 -14.65
CA PRO A 229 9.97 10.95 -15.21
C PRO A 229 9.72 9.46 -15.46
N HIS A 230 10.76 8.70 -15.85
CA HIS A 230 10.68 7.24 -16.06
C HIS A 230 10.43 6.43 -14.77
N LYS A 231 10.46 7.07 -13.60
CA LYS A 231 10.14 6.48 -12.30
C LYS A 231 8.77 6.89 -11.79
N ILE A 232 7.99 7.64 -12.57
CA ILE A 232 6.68 8.18 -12.20
C ILE A 232 5.62 7.49 -13.07
N PHE A 233 4.73 6.75 -12.40
CA PHE A 233 3.62 6.04 -13.01
C PHE A 233 2.30 6.67 -12.60
N THR A 234 1.26 6.45 -13.39
CA THR A 234 -0.11 6.81 -13.02
C THR A 234 -0.95 5.56 -12.82
N ALA A 235 -1.84 5.61 -11.84
CA ALA A 235 -2.69 4.50 -11.49
C ALA A 235 -4.16 4.93 -11.41
N GLU A 236 -5.02 4.11 -11.99
CA GLU A 236 -6.48 4.27 -11.97
C GLU A 236 -7.12 3.23 -11.07
N ILE A 237 -8.27 3.57 -10.51
CA ILE A 237 -9.13 2.62 -9.82
C ILE A 237 -10.16 2.13 -10.81
N LYS A 238 -10.23 0.81 -10.99
CA LYS A 238 -11.24 0.17 -11.84
C LYS A 238 -12.10 -0.78 -11.04
N MET A 239 -13.32 -0.94 -11.46
CA MET A 239 -14.23 -1.97 -10.99
C MET A 239 -13.76 -3.31 -11.55
N GLU A 240 -13.56 -4.30 -10.67
CA GLU A 240 -13.23 -5.68 -11.04
C GLU A 240 -14.49 -6.54 -11.11
N SER A 241 -15.22 -6.61 -10.01
CA SER A 241 -16.40 -7.44 -9.87
C SER A 241 -17.27 -6.95 -8.72
N TRP A 242 -18.41 -7.59 -8.52
CA TRP A 242 -19.25 -7.42 -7.36
C TRP A 242 -19.27 -8.70 -6.52
N ILE A 243 -19.23 -8.55 -5.20
CA ILE A 243 -19.59 -9.60 -4.26
C ILE A 243 -21.02 -9.33 -3.80
N GLU A 244 -21.83 -10.35 -3.75
CA GLU A 244 -23.16 -10.32 -3.16
C GLU A 244 -23.19 -11.20 -1.93
N ILE A 245 -23.77 -10.70 -0.84
CA ILE A 245 -24.06 -11.47 0.37
C ILE A 245 -25.57 -11.50 0.56
N LEU A 246 -26.14 -12.68 0.56
CA LEU A 246 -27.56 -12.92 0.77
C LEU A 246 -27.75 -14.23 1.56
N ARG A 247 -28.52 -14.21 2.66
CA ARG A 247 -28.84 -15.42 3.46
C ARG A 247 -27.61 -16.26 3.82
N ARG A 248 -26.56 -15.61 4.33
CA ARG A 248 -25.25 -16.20 4.70
C ARG A 248 -24.40 -16.70 3.53
N GLU A 249 -24.88 -16.60 2.31
CA GLU A 249 -24.11 -16.99 1.12
C GLU A 249 -23.36 -15.78 0.56
N GLU A 250 -22.05 -15.96 0.35
CA GLU A 250 -21.19 -14.99 -0.35
C GLU A 250 -20.92 -15.52 -1.76
N ARG A 251 -21.25 -14.73 -2.79
CA ARG A 251 -20.97 -15.09 -4.18
C ARG A 251 -20.42 -13.90 -4.96
N SER A 252 -19.50 -14.19 -5.88
CA SER A 252 -19.06 -13.20 -6.86
C SER A 252 -20.05 -13.14 -8.03
N LEU A 253 -20.48 -11.93 -8.40
CA LEU A 253 -21.27 -11.76 -9.60
C LEU A 253 -20.38 -11.95 -10.85
N PRO A 254 -20.94 -12.44 -11.98
CA PRO A 254 -20.20 -12.57 -13.24
C PRO A 254 -19.59 -11.22 -13.68
N ALA A 255 -18.46 -11.31 -14.40
CA ALA A 255 -17.81 -10.11 -14.92
C ALA A 255 -18.76 -9.28 -15.79
N GLY A 256 -18.75 -7.97 -15.61
CA GLY A 256 -19.64 -7.04 -16.31
C GLY A 256 -21.08 -6.98 -15.80
N VAL A 257 -21.45 -7.81 -14.83
CA VAL A 257 -22.76 -7.73 -14.18
C VAL A 257 -22.69 -6.75 -13.02
N SER A 258 -23.61 -5.76 -13.03
CA SER A 258 -23.78 -4.81 -11.92
C SER A 258 -25.15 -4.98 -11.30
N PRO A 259 -25.28 -4.79 -9.98
CA PRO A 259 -26.59 -4.78 -9.32
C PRO A 259 -27.47 -3.67 -9.92
N ARG A 260 -28.72 -4.01 -10.17
CA ARG A 260 -29.73 -3.09 -10.71
C ARG A 260 -30.77 -2.84 -9.66
N GLY A 261 -31.03 -1.57 -9.36
CA GLY A 261 -31.97 -1.19 -8.34
C GLY A 261 -31.55 0.07 -7.61
N ASN A 262 -32.19 0.29 -6.47
CA ASN A 262 -32.00 1.43 -5.61
C ASN A 262 -31.47 0.98 -4.25
N TYR A 263 -30.41 1.58 -3.76
CA TYR A 263 -29.66 1.06 -2.64
C TYR A 263 -29.46 2.08 -1.51
N ILE A 264 -29.23 1.57 -0.31
CA ILE A 264 -28.63 2.32 0.78
C ILE A 264 -27.14 1.99 0.83
N ALA A 265 -26.30 3.00 0.67
CA ALA A 265 -24.86 2.83 0.86
C ALA A 265 -24.49 3.05 2.32
N PHE A 266 -23.64 2.20 2.90
CA PHE A 266 -23.07 2.45 4.20
C PHE A 266 -21.56 2.21 4.20
N SER A 267 -20.84 2.93 5.06
CA SER A 267 -19.37 2.75 5.14
C SER A 267 -18.79 3.23 6.46
N ALA A 268 -17.73 2.54 6.89
CA ALA A 268 -16.92 2.86 8.06
C ALA A 268 -15.45 3.09 7.67
N ILE A 269 -15.22 3.91 6.65
CA ILE A 269 -13.89 4.20 6.10
C ILE A 269 -13.49 5.67 6.30
N GLY A 270 -12.19 5.96 6.20
CA GLY A 270 -11.65 7.31 6.41
C GLY A 270 -12.09 8.35 5.37
N SER A 271 -12.56 7.93 4.17
CA SER A 271 -13.02 8.83 3.09
C SER A 271 -14.35 8.36 2.47
N PRO A 272 -15.47 8.47 3.19
CA PRO A 272 -16.79 8.02 2.69
C PRO A 272 -17.21 8.73 1.40
N ALA A 273 -16.94 10.03 1.30
CA ALA A 273 -17.30 10.81 0.12
C ALA A 273 -16.61 10.31 -1.18
N GLY A 274 -15.43 9.73 -1.07
CA GLY A 274 -14.75 9.10 -2.21
C GLY A 274 -15.47 7.85 -2.68
N PHE A 275 -15.97 7.05 -1.74
CA PHE A 275 -16.74 5.85 -2.03
C PHE A 275 -18.07 6.18 -2.72
N TYR A 276 -18.81 7.15 -2.19
CA TYR A 276 -20.11 7.53 -2.77
C TYR A 276 -19.95 8.11 -4.18
N ARG A 277 -18.95 8.97 -4.42
CA ARG A 277 -18.63 9.44 -5.78
C ARG A 277 -18.25 8.32 -6.73
N PHE A 278 -17.52 7.31 -6.26
CA PHE A 278 -17.21 6.14 -7.05
C PHE A 278 -18.47 5.38 -7.46
N LEU A 279 -19.44 5.17 -6.55
CA LEU A 279 -20.72 4.53 -6.86
C LEU A 279 -21.52 5.31 -7.90
N GLU A 280 -21.54 6.64 -7.81
CA GLU A 280 -22.15 7.53 -8.81
C GLU A 280 -21.47 7.37 -10.18
N GLN A 281 -20.13 7.33 -10.23
CA GLN A 281 -19.37 7.17 -11.48
C GLN A 281 -19.65 5.84 -12.19
N ILE A 282 -19.97 4.79 -11.45
CA ILE A 282 -20.36 3.48 -12.00
C ILE A 282 -21.87 3.31 -12.15
N ASN A 283 -22.63 4.43 -12.11
CA ASN A 283 -24.08 4.50 -12.33
C ASN A 283 -24.92 3.67 -11.36
N ILE A 284 -24.51 3.60 -10.10
CA ILE A 284 -25.31 2.97 -9.05
C ILE A 284 -26.22 4.00 -8.40
N THR A 285 -27.53 3.70 -8.33
CA THR A 285 -28.51 4.57 -7.70
C THR A 285 -28.52 4.40 -6.18
N ILE A 286 -28.22 5.48 -5.46
CA ILE A 286 -28.20 5.51 -4.00
C ILE A 286 -29.31 6.42 -3.47
N SER A 287 -30.28 5.85 -2.76
CA SER A 287 -31.38 6.59 -2.11
C SER A 287 -30.96 7.28 -0.82
N ASP A 288 -30.11 6.65 -0.06
CA ASP A 288 -29.64 7.16 1.22
C ASP A 288 -28.22 6.61 1.52
N HIS A 289 -27.50 7.28 2.41
CA HIS A 289 -26.19 6.80 2.83
C HIS A 289 -25.99 6.96 4.33
N ARG A 290 -25.31 5.99 4.94
CA ARG A 290 -24.95 5.99 6.36
C ARG A 290 -23.45 5.91 6.53
N THR A 291 -22.89 6.87 7.25
CA THR A 291 -21.47 6.93 7.54
C THR A 291 -21.23 6.62 9.01
N PHE A 292 -20.49 5.54 9.27
CA PHE A 292 -20.05 5.14 10.59
C PHE A 292 -18.64 5.69 10.89
N ARG A 293 -18.17 5.49 12.11
CA ARG A 293 -16.79 5.86 12.48
C ARG A 293 -15.80 4.95 11.74
N ASP A 294 -14.68 5.52 11.29
CA ASP A 294 -13.62 4.73 10.63
C ASP A 294 -13.19 3.52 11.49
N HIS A 295 -13.10 2.35 10.86
CA HIS A 295 -12.89 1.04 11.51
C HIS A 295 -13.99 0.66 12.52
N HIS A 296 -15.24 1.01 12.24
CA HIS A 296 -16.38 0.58 13.07
C HIS A 296 -16.64 -0.91 12.87
N ILE A 297 -16.75 -1.64 13.97
CA ILE A 297 -17.22 -3.03 13.96
C ILE A 297 -18.75 -2.97 14.08
N PHE A 298 -19.43 -3.46 13.05
CA PHE A 298 -20.88 -3.39 13.00
C PHE A 298 -21.50 -4.36 14.01
N THR A 299 -22.49 -3.88 14.74
CA THR A 299 -23.30 -4.67 15.66
C THR A 299 -24.59 -5.13 14.99
N GLU A 300 -25.27 -6.12 15.56
CA GLU A 300 -26.60 -6.50 15.11
C GLU A 300 -27.59 -5.32 15.16
N SER A 301 -27.47 -4.44 16.16
CA SER A 301 -28.27 -3.22 16.27
C SER A 301 -28.03 -2.26 15.11
N ASP A 302 -26.80 -2.10 14.65
CA ASP A 302 -26.49 -1.28 13.48
C ASP A 302 -27.16 -1.83 12.22
N ILE A 303 -27.05 -3.16 12.04
CA ILE A 303 -27.66 -3.87 10.90
C ILE A 303 -29.20 -3.77 10.94
N ASN A 304 -29.80 -4.01 12.10
CA ASN A 304 -31.25 -3.88 12.27
C ASN A 304 -31.74 -2.45 11.94
N GLY A 305 -30.98 -1.44 12.35
CA GLY A 305 -31.27 -0.04 11.98
C GLY A 305 -31.19 0.23 10.48
N LEU A 306 -30.23 -0.41 9.78
CA LEU A 306 -30.14 -0.36 8.31
C LEU A 306 -31.32 -1.07 7.64
N VAL A 307 -31.71 -2.26 8.14
CA VAL A 307 -32.86 -3.04 7.62
C VAL A 307 -34.17 -2.26 7.79
N GLU A 308 -34.38 -1.63 8.94
CA GLU A 308 -35.55 -0.75 9.17
C GLU A 308 -35.58 0.42 8.18
N LEU A 309 -34.44 1.06 7.98
CA LEU A 309 -34.30 2.14 7.00
C LEU A 309 -34.61 1.64 5.58
N ALA A 310 -34.12 0.45 5.21
CA ALA A 310 -34.38 -0.16 3.90
C ALA A 310 -35.87 -0.41 3.66
N LYS A 311 -36.57 -0.96 4.65
CA LYS A 311 -38.03 -1.16 4.60
C LYS A 311 -38.77 0.14 4.41
N ASN A 312 -38.39 1.20 5.16
CA ASN A 312 -39.02 2.52 5.08
C ASN A 312 -38.78 3.23 3.74
N ARG A 313 -37.69 2.93 3.05
CA ARG A 313 -37.32 3.54 1.76
C ARG A 313 -37.67 2.69 0.55
N GLY A 314 -38.06 1.42 0.73
CA GLY A 314 -38.38 0.51 -0.35
C GLY A 314 -37.19 0.29 -1.28
N VAL A 315 -35.99 0.02 -0.72
CA VAL A 315 -34.77 -0.19 -1.51
C VAL A 315 -34.52 -1.67 -1.75
N ASP A 316 -33.75 -1.98 -2.81
CA ASP A 316 -33.49 -3.34 -3.28
C ASP A 316 -32.29 -4.00 -2.56
N GLY A 317 -31.52 -3.25 -1.78
CA GLY A 317 -30.37 -3.79 -1.06
C GLY A 317 -29.48 -2.72 -0.43
N PHE A 318 -28.33 -3.21 0.03
CA PHE A 318 -27.27 -2.38 0.61
C PHE A 318 -26.01 -2.41 -0.25
N ILE A 319 -25.20 -1.37 -0.12
CA ILE A 319 -23.85 -1.37 -0.69
C ILE A 319 -22.85 -0.89 0.38
N CYS A 320 -21.78 -1.64 0.57
CA CYS A 320 -20.67 -1.26 1.45
C CYS A 320 -19.31 -1.53 0.81
N THR A 321 -18.21 -1.19 1.49
CA THR A 321 -16.86 -1.48 0.97
C THR A 321 -16.37 -2.87 1.42
N GLU A 322 -15.36 -3.43 0.74
CA GLU A 322 -14.73 -4.69 1.17
C GLU A 322 -14.10 -4.58 2.57
N LYS A 323 -13.66 -3.39 2.96
CA LYS A 323 -13.16 -3.13 4.30
C LYS A 323 -14.28 -3.22 5.36
N ASP A 324 -15.48 -2.80 5.00
CA ASP A 324 -16.65 -2.91 5.87
C ASP A 324 -17.12 -4.36 5.99
N LEU A 325 -17.01 -5.15 4.91
CA LEU A 325 -17.35 -6.57 4.88
C LEU A 325 -16.68 -7.35 6.02
N VAL A 326 -15.39 -7.12 6.25
CA VAL A 326 -14.62 -7.81 7.31
C VAL A 326 -15.14 -7.45 8.71
N ASN A 327 -15.80 -6.29 8.84
CA ASN A 327 -16.32 -5.77 10.11
C ASN A 327 -17.82 -6.06 10.31
N LEU A 328 -18.49 -6.75 9.38
CA LEU A 328 -19.88 -7.20 9.56
C LEU A 328 -19.96 -8.32 10.62
N PRO A 329 -21.11 -8.46 11.31
CA PRO A 329 -21.32 -9.57 12.23
C PRO A 329 -21.14 -10.92 11.53
N GLU A 330 -20.56 -11.89 12.23
CA GLU A 330 -20.45 -13.25 11.74
C GLU A 330 -21.82 -13.92 11.63
N GLY A 331 -22.01 -14.73 10.59
CA GLY A 331 -23.27 -15.44 10.36
C GLY A 331 -24.46 -14.54 10.04
N LEU A 332 -24.19 -13.33 9.55
CA LEU A 332 -25.23 -12.37 9.16
C LEU A 332 -26.23 -13.00 8.20
N ASP A 333 -27.50 -13.07 8.62
CA ASP A 333 -28.60 -13.64 7.86
C ASP A 333 -29.60 -12.54 7.50
N LEU A 334 -29.58 -12.13 6.25
CA LEU A 334 -30.44 -11.06 5.73
C LEU A 334 -31.21 -11.53 4.50
N ASP A 335 -32.49 -11.21 4.45
CA ASP A 335 -33.30 -11.38 3.24
C ASP A 335 -33.12 -10.29 2.19
N ILE A 336 -32.32 -9.26 2.51
CA ILE A 336 -31.98 -8.14 1.63
C ILE A 336 -30.49 -8.25 1.30
N PRO A 337 -30.08 -8.21 0.01
CA PRO A 337 -28.70 -8.40 -0.39
C PRO A 337 -27.81 -7.24 0.03
N ILE A 338 -26.54 -7.56 0.35
CA ILE A 338 -25.45 -6.58 0.46
C ILE A 338 -24.53 -6.78 -0.72
N TYR A 339 -24.33 -5.72 -1.50
CA TYR A 339 -23.39 -5.69 -2.61
C TYR A 339 -22.10 -4.98 -2.23
N ILE A 340 -20.99 -5.56 -2.60
CA ILE A 340 -19.66 -5.03 -2.30
C ILE A 340 -18.88 -4.87 -3.61
N PRO A 341 -18.55 -3.63 -4.02
CA PRO A 341 -17.73 -3.41 -5.20
C PRO A 341 -16.28 -3.81 -4.92
N ARG A 342 -15.78 -4.74 -5.69
CA ARG A 342 -14.37 -5.12 -5.73
C ARG A 342 -13.64 -4.21 -6.68
N ILE A 343 -12.62 -3.52 -6.19
CA ILE A 343 -11.82 -2.60 -6.98
C ILE A 343 -10.40 -3.11 -7.17
N VAL A 344 -9.81 -2.81 -8.31
CA VAL A 344 -8.40 -3.04 -8.61
C VAL A 344 -7.73 -1.75 -9.04
N VAL A 345 -6.42 -1.72 -8.86
CA VAL A 345 -5.56 -0.66 -9.40
C VAL A 345 -4.96 -1.15 -10.72
N THR A 346 -5.01 -0.31 -11.74
CA THR A 346 -4.35 -0.53 -13.02
C THR A 346 -3.35 0.59 -13.27
N LEU A 347 -2.18 0.26 -13.77
CA LEU A 347 -1.12 1.22 -14.11
C LEU A 347 -1.18 1.59 -15.59
N ASP A 348 -0.66 2.78 -15.93
CA ASP A 348 -0.46 3.21 -17.31
C ASP A 348 0.63 2.39 -18.03
N ASP A 349 1.67 1.93 -17.30
CA ASP A 349 2.71 1.03 -17.79
C ASP A 349 3.03 -0.03 -16.72
N ASP A 350 2.23 -1.10 -16.73
CA ASP A 350 2.36 -2.22 -15.78
C ASP A 350 3.67 -3.01 -15.97
N LEU A 351 4.08 -3.21 -17.21
CA LEU A 351 5.32 -3.93 -17.53
C LEU A 351 6.56 -3.14 -17.12
N GLY A 352 6.60 -1.84 -17.42
CA GLY A 352 7.68 -0.95 -17.02
C GLY A 352 7.79 -0.83 -15.51
N PHE A 353 6.66 -0.76 -14.81
CA PHE A 353 6.62 -0.73 -13.34
C PHE A 353 7.19 -2.02 -12.74
N ARG A 354 6.72 -3.20 -13.17
CA ARG A 354 7.24 -4.50 -12.73
C ARG A 354 8.73 -4.64 -13.02
N LYS A 355 9.16 -4.26 -14.22
CA LYS A 355 10.58 -4.29 -14.61
C LYS A 355 11.44 -3.48 -13.65
N LYS A 356 11.02 -2.25 -13.29
CA LYS A 356 11.77 -1.39 -12.36
C LYS A 356 11.90 -1.98 -10.96
N ILE A 357 10.84 -2.61 -10.45
CA ILE A 357 10.91 -3.31 -9.16
C ILE A 357 11.93 -4.46 -9.24
N LEU A 358 11.81 -5.32 -10.26
CA LEU A 358 12.66 -6.49 -10.39
C LEU A 358 14.14 -6.12 -10.65
N GLU A 359 14.41 -5.05 -11.38
CA GLU A 359 15.77 -4.54 -11.59
C GLU A 359 16.45 -4.12 -10.28
N LYS A 360 15.70 -3.51 -9.36
CA LYS A 360 16.21 -3.11 -8.06
C LYS A 360 16.45 -4.29 -7.09
N LEU A 361 15.70 -5.36 -7.27
CA LEU A 361 15.82 -6.58 -6.44
C LEU A 361 16.85 -7.57 -6.96
N LYS A 362 17.50 -7.28 -8.09
CA LYS A 362 18.58 -8.14 -8.59
C LYS A 362 19.73 -8.16 -7.59
N PRO A 363 20.15 -9.33 -7.11
CA PRO A 363 21.31 -9.42 -6.26
C PRO A 363 22.58 -9.02 -7.06
N ASN A 364 23.30 -8.03 -6.56
CA ASN A 364 24.63 -7.69 -7.06
C ASN A 364 25.63 -8.59 -6.34
N LEU A 365 26.26 -9.51 -7.09
CA LEU A 365 27.26 -10.41 -6.56
C LEU A 365 28.65 -9.93 -7.01
N MET A 366 29.50 -9.62 -6.05
CA MET A 366 30.89 -9.28 -6.30
C MET A 366 31.80 -10.44 -5.85
N ILE A 367 32.63 -10.91 -6.76
CA ILE A 367 33.67 -11.89 -6.46
C ILE A 367 34.98 -11.15 -6.35
N ALA A 368 35.61 -11.23 -5.20
CA ALA A 368 36.92 -10.65 -4.96
C ALA A 368 37.94 -11.77 -4.85
N SER A 369 39.06 -11.67 -5.55
CA SER A 369 40.18 -12.60 -5.50
C SER A 369 41.49 -11.90 -5.19
N ASN A 370 42.46 -12.62 -4.61
CA ASN A 370 43.75 -12.08 -4.14
C ASN A 370 44.96 -12.71 -4.83
N GLY A 371 44.81 -13.27 -6.02
CA GLY A 371 45.95 -13.84 -6.77
C GLY A 371 45.55 -14.54 -8.06
N TYR A 372 46.56 -14.80 -8.90
CA TYR A 372 46.37 -15.38 -10.24
C TYR A 372 45.66 -16.73 -10.26
N GLY A 373 45.95 -17.61 -9.27
CA GLY A 373 45.28 -18.91 -9.16
C GLY A 373 43.85 -18.79 -8.68
N GLU A 374 43.56 -17.83 -7.83
CA GLU A 374 42.21 -17.53 -7.31
C GLU A 374 41.33 -16.91 -8.36
N ASP A 375 41.86 -16.08 -9.30
CA ASP A 375 41.11 -15.50 -10.40
C ASP A 375 40.48 -16.61 -11.27
N ALA A 376 41.19 -17.70 -11.55
CA ALA A 376 40.65 -18.83 -12.31
C ALA A 376 39.49 -19.54 -11.57
N ILE A 377 39.61 -19.71 -10.26
CA ILE A 377 38.54 -20.26 -9.41
C ILE A 377 37.38 -19.29 -9.34
N GLY A 378 37.64 -17.99 -9.19
CA GLY A 378 36.66 -16.93 -9.17
C GLY A 378 35.82 -16.89 -10.45
N VAL A 379 36.44 -17.06 -11.63
CA VAL A 379 35.73 -17.16 -12.92
C VAL A 379 34.76 -18.35 -12.95
N VAL A 380 35.21 -19.52 -12.49
CA VAL A 380 34.34 -20.72 -12.43
C VAL A 380 33.17 -20.48 -11.49
N LEU A 381 33.41 -19.83 -10.33
CA LEU A 381 32.36 -19.47 -9.38
C LEU A 381 31.40 -18.45 -9.98
N ALA A 382 31.91 -17.42 -10.65
CA ALA A 382 31.08 -16.38 -11.31
C ALA A 382 30.16 -17.01 -12.36
N LYS A 383 30.68 -17.90 -13.21
CA LYS A 383 29.88 -18.63 -14.20
C LYS A 383 28.78 -19.49 -13.55
N LYS A 384 29.13 -20.23 -12.47
CA LYS A 384 28.13 -21.01 -11.74
C LYS A 384 27.07 -20.16 -11.07
N LEU A 385 27.44 -19.02 -10.46
CA LEU A 385 26.50 -18.07 -9.85
C LEU A 385 25.61 -17.43 -10.89
N LYS A 386 26.16 -16.99 -12.03
CA LYS A 386 25.37 -16.41 -13.14
C LYS A 386 24.37 -17.41 -13.73
N LYS A 387 24.75 -18.69 -13.80
CA LYS A 387 23.86 -19.77 -14.22
C LYS A 387 22.78 -20.08 -13.18
N ARG A 388 23.11 -20.04 -11.89
CA ARG A 388 22.17 -20.33 -10.79
C ARG A 388 21.25 -19.16 -10.47
N PHE A 389 21.74 -17.95 -10.62
CA PHE A 389 21.02 -16.70 -10.34
C PHE A 389 20.97 -15.86 -11.62
N THR A 390 20.13 -16.25 -12.56
CA THR A 390 20.04 -15.63 -13.90
C THR A 390 19.68 -14.13 -13.85
N ALA A 391 19.05 -13.68 -12.76
CA ALA A 391 18.72 -12.27 -12.53
C ALA A 391 19.83 -11.47 -11.82
N ALA A 392 20.89 -12.14 -11.33
CA ALA A 392 21.96 -11.46 -10.60
C ALA A 392 22.94 -10.77 -11.56
N GLU A 393 23.34 -9.55 -11.18
CA GLU A 393 24.52 -8.91 -11.77
C GLU A 393 25.76 -9.45 -11.05
N VAL A 394 26.64 -10.11 -11.79
CA VAL A 394 27.86 -10.68 -11.24
C VAL A 394 29.05 -9.89 -11.76
N SER A 395 29.75 -9.22 -10.85
CA SER A 395 31.00 -8.50 -11.13
C SER A 395 32.18 -9.16 -10.41
N ALA A 396 33.38 -8.97 -10.92
CA ALA A 396 34.58 -9.50 -10.34
C ALA A 396 35.64 -8.42 -10.12
N PHE A 397 36.38 -8.55 -9.03
CA PHE A 397 37.47 -7.64 -8.68
C PHE A 397 38.70 -8.42 -8.21
N ALA A 398 39.84 -8.19 -8.88
CA ALA A 398 41.12 -8.75 -8.49
C ALA A 398 41.91 -7.74 -7.64
N PHE A 399 42.22 -8.08 -6.40
CA PHE A 399 43.05 -7.24 -5.52
C PHE A 399 44.52 -7.24 -5.92
N VAL A 400 45.00 -8.36 -6.44
CA VAL A 400 46.38 -8.55 -6.89
C VAL A 400 46.36 -9.19 -8.27
N GLY A 401 47.22 -8.72 -9.16
CA GLY A 401 47.28 -9.19 -10.53
C GLY A 401 46.46 -8.37 -11.52
N SER A 402 46.47 -8.80 -12.78
CA SER A 402 45.85 -8.02 -13.88
C SER A 402 44.33 -8.23 -14.02
N GLY A 403 43.74 -9.21 -13.33
CA GLY A 403 42.32 -9.60 -13.51
C GLY A 403 42.00 -10.09 -14.93
N THR A 404 43.00 -10.57 -15.68
CA THR A 404 42.87 -10.95 -17.10
C THR A 404 41.87 -12.08 -17.29
N HIS A 405 41.80 -13.05 -16.39
CA HIS A 405 40.85 -14.15 -16.44
C HIS A 405 39.38 -13.64 -16.36
N TYR A 406 39.10 -12.67 -15.49
CA TYR A 406 37.79 -12.09 -15.38
C TYR A 406 37.41 -11.30 -16.63
N ARG A 407 38.30 -10.43 -17.12
CA ARG A 407 38.07 -9.60 -18.32
C ARG A 407 37.84 -10.43 -19.58
N ASN A 408 38.58 -11.52 -19.77
CA ASN A 408 38.45 -12.40 -20.92
C ASN A 408 37.10 -13.14 -20.95
N GLU A 409 36.42 -13.26 -19.80
CA GLU A 409 35.14 -13.95 -19.65
C GLU A 409 33.96 -13.00 -19.42
N GLY A 410 34.20 -11.67 -19.52
CA GLY A 410 33.16 -10.64 -19.49
C GLY A 410 32.61 -10.35 -18.08
N PHE A 411 33.47 -10.43 -17.04
CA PHE A 411 33.16 -10.04 -15.65
C PHE A 411 33.88 -8.78 -15.23
#